data_871c484209b7501d595e3d9ed42fce04
#
_entry.id   871c484209b7501d595e3d9ed42fce04
#
_cell.length_a   1.000
_cell.length_b   1.000
_cell.length_c   1.000
_cell.angle_alpha   90.00
_cell.angle_beta   90.00
_cell.angle_gamma   90.00
#
_symmetry.space_group_name_H-M   'P 1'
#
loop_
_entity.id
_entity.type
_entity.pdbx_description
1 polymer ?
#
loop_
_entity_poly.entity_id
_entity_poly.type
_entity_poly.pdbx_seq_one_letter_code
_entity_poly.pdbx_strand_id
1 'polypeptide(L)'
;RLLSKAAALECAQCGYPIRVNSLHPGYVQTPMLEHGLARMVASGRFPDVQTASATIAGLHPMNRLATPEEIARSAVFVASDDASFMTGAELVVDGGYTAR
;
A
#
# COMPACT_ATOMS: atom_id res chain seq x y z
N ARG A 1 -10.22 -2.04 -6.58
CA ARG A 1 -10.68 -0.65 -6.85
C ARG A 1 -12.18 -0.59 -7.12
N LEU A 2 -12.67 -1.22 -8.18
CA LEU A 2 -14.09 -1.17 -8.55
C LEU A 2 -15.00 -1.77 -7.47
N LEU A 3 -14.60 -2.87 -6.85
CA LEU A 3 -15.35 -3.49 -5.77
C LEU A 3 -15.52 -2.55 -4.57
N SER A 4 -14.45 -1.87 -4.17
CA SER A 4 -14.50 -0.91 -3.06
C SER A 4 -15.40 0.27 -3.38
N LYS A 5 -15.36 0.79 -4.61
CA LYS A 5 -16.21 1.89 -5.05
C LYS A 5 -17.68 1.48 -5.10
N ALA A 6 -17.97 0.29 -5.62
CA ALA A 6 -19.32 -0.24 -5.65
C ALA A 6 -19.90 -0.42 -4.23
N ALA A 7 -19.12 -1.00 -3.32
CA ALA A 7 -19.52 -1.16 -1.93
C ALA A 7 -19.73 0.19 -1.23
N ALA A 8 -18.87 1.18 -1.50
CA ALA A 8 -19.01 2.52 -0.94
C ALA A 8 -20.32 3.19 -1.37
N LEU A 9 -20.63 3.09 -2.66
CA LEU A 9 -21.87 3.67 -3.21
C LEU A 9 -23.11 2.96 -2.66
N GLU A 10 -23.08 1.64 -2.59
CA GLU A 10 -24.19 0.85 -2.04
C GLU A 10 -24.44 1.25 -0.57
N CYS A 11 -23.41 1.27 0.25
CA CYS A 11 -23.54 1.67 1.65
C CYS A 11 -24.12 3.09 1.80
N ALA A 12 -23.63 4.03 1.01
CA ALA A 12 -24.11 5.42 1.04
C ALA A 12 -25.56 5.54 0.60
N GLN A 13 -25.94 4.86 -0.50
CA GLN A 13 -27.31 4.90 -1.04
C GLN A 13 -28.31 4.20 -0.13
N CYS A 14 -27.90 3.15 0.57
CA CYS A 14 -28.74 2.47 1.54
C CYS A 14 -28.80 3.18 2.91
N GLY A 15 -28.05 4.26 3.09
CA GLY A 15 -27.99 4.99 4.35
C GLY A 15 -27.26 4.25 5.47
N TYR A 16 -26.39 3.30 5.12
CA TYR A 16 -25.60 2.59 6.12
C TYR A 16 -24.47 3.48 6.66
N PRO A 17 -24.20 3.46 7.97
CA PRO A 17 -23.10 4.23 8.57
C PRO A 17 -21.76 3.53 8.34
N ILE A 18 -21.46 3.21 7.09
CA ILE A 18 -20.27 2.46 6.67
C ILE A 18 -19.56 3.25 5.57
N ARG A 19 -18.28 3.47 5.76
CA ARG A 19 -17.38 4.01 4.74
C ARG A 19 -16.47 2.90 4.20
N VAL A 20 -16.25 2.90 2.91
CA VAL A 20 -15.39 1.92 2.23
C VAL A 20 -14.36 2.66 1.40
N ASN A 21 -13.10 2.51 1.75
CA ASN A 21 -11.97 3.09 1.03
C ASN A 21 -10.94 1.99 0.75
N SER A 22 -10.08 2.22 -0.22
CA SER A 22 -9.00 1.30 -0.52
C SER A 22 -7.64 1.94 -0.22
N LEU A 23 -6.75 1.16 0.37
CA LEU A 23 -5.38 1.57 0.66
C LEU A 23 -4.43 0.84 -0.29
N HIS A 24 -3.57 1.58 -0.97
CA HIS A 24 -2.65 1.08 -1.98
C HIS A 24 -1.21 1.37 -1.57
N PRO A 25 -0.56 0.50 -0.79
CA PRO A 25 0.83 0.69 -0.39
C PRO A 25 1.79 0.37 -1.54
N GLY A 26 2.97 0.97 -1.50
CA GLY A 26 4.13 0.52 -2.25
C GLY A 26 4.76 -0.71 -1.60
N TYR A 27 6.04 -0.94 -1.88
CA TYR A 27 6.76 -2.02 -1.22
C TYR A 27 7.07 -1.65 0.23
N VAL A 28 6.72 -2.55 1.12
CA VAL A 28 6.85 -2.36 2.57
C VAL A 28 7.85 -3.36 3.13
N GLN A 29 8.72 -2.90 4.00
CA GLN A 29 9.72 -3.73 4.64
C GLN A 29 9.05 -4.68 5.66
N THR A 30 8.77 -5.90 5.22
CA THR A 30 8.04 -6.93 5.96
C THR A 30 8.71 -8.28 5.77
N PRO A 31 8.46 -9.27 6.64
CA PRO A 31 8.92 -10.65 6.43
C PRO A 31 8.46 -11.23 5.08
N MET A 32 7.28 -10.88 4.60
CA MET A 32 6.79 -11.31 3.27
C MET A 32 7.71 -10.80 2.16
N LEU A 33 8.11 -9.52 2.22
CA LEU A 33 9.04 -8.96 1.24
C LEU A 33 10.42 -9.62 1.35
N GLU A 34 10.92 -9.84 2.56
CA GLU A 34 12.21 -10.51 2.78
C GLU A 34 12.23 -11.91 2.18
N HIS A 35 11.17 -12.69 2.35
CA HIS A 35 11.03 -13.99 1.71
C HIS A 35 10.99 -13.89 0.18
N GLY A 36 10.31 -12.88 -0.36
CA GLY A 36 10.28 -12.62 -1.79
C GLY A 36 11.65 -12.28 -2.35
N LEU A 37 12.41 -11.43 -1.66
CA LEU A 37 13.78 -11.08 -2.04
C LEU A 37 14.71 -12.31 -1.99
N ALA A 38 14.61 -13.15 -0.95
CA ALA A 38 15.38 -14.37 -0.84
C ALA A 38 15.10 -15.33 -2.01
N ARG A 39 13.86 -15.45 -2.44
CA ARG A 39 13.49 -16.25 -3.63
C ARG A 39 14.06 -15.67 -4.91
N MET A 40 14.11 -14.37 -5.06
CA MET A 40 14.73 -13.71 -6.23
C MET A 40 16.23 -13.99 -6.29
N VAL A 41 16.90 -14.00 -5.14
CA VAL A 41 18.33 -14.37 -5.07
C VAL A 41 18.51 -15.86 -5.42
N ALA A 42 17.69 -16.74 -4.85
CA ALA A 42 17.75 -18.17 -5.10
C ALA A 42 17.51 -18.51 -6.58
N SER A 43 16.69 -17.75 -7.29
CA SER A 43 16.41 -17.93 -8.71
C SER A 43 17.48 -17.30 -9.64
N GLY A 44 18.51 -16.68 -9.08
CA GLY A 44 19.60 -16.06 -9.83
C GLY A 44 19.31 -14.66 -10.37
N ARG A 45 18.18 -14.05 -10.00
CA ARG A 45 17.82 -12.69 -10.44
C ARG A 45 18.72 -11.60 -9.86
N PHE A 46 19.20 -11.82 -8.63
CA PHE A 46 20.07 -10.90 -7.91
C PHE A 46 21.18 -11.69 -7.22
N PRO A 47 22.38 -11.09 -7.06
CA PRO A 47 23.50 -11.77 -6.42
C PRO A 47 23.31 -11.93 -4.90
N ASP A 48 22.57 -11.00 -4.27
CA ASP A 48 22.33 -10.99 -2.84
C ASP A 48 21.06 -10.22 -2.48
N VAL A 49 20.59 -10.37 -1.24
CA VAL A 49 19.37 -9.73 -0.76
C VAL A 49 19.52 -8.21 -0.68
N GLN A 50 20.70 -7.71 -0.36
CA GLN A 50 20.94 -6.26 -0.25
C GLN A 50 20.80 -5.58 -1.62
N THR A 51 21.35 -6.17 -2.67
CA THR A 51 21.22 -5.65 -4.05
C THR A 51 19.77 -5.71 -4.50
N ALA A 52 19.06 -6.80 -4.22
CA ALA A 52 17.65 -6.93 -4.54
C ALA A 52 16.81 -5.86 -3.81
N SER A 53 17.04 -5.68 -2.52
CA SER A 53 16.34 -4.66 -1.71
C SER A 53 16.60 -3.25 -2.21
N ALA A 54 17.85 -2.91 -2.52
CA ALA A 54 18.23 -1.60 -3.04
C ALA A 54 17.57 -1.34 -4.40
N THR A 55 17.48 -2.34 -5.25
CA THR A 55 16.85 -2.25 -6.58
C THR A 55 15.36 -1.97 -6.42
N ILE A 56 14.67 -2.70 -5.54
CA ILE A 56 13.24 -2.48 -5.27
C ILE A 56 13.01 -1.10 -4.64
N ALA A 57 13.85 -0.68 -3.71
CA ALA A 57 13.78 0.65 -3.12
C ALA A 57 13.93 1.75 -4.19
N GLY A 58 14.83 1.55 -5.14
CA GLY A 58 15.07 2.49 -6.24
C GLY A 58 13.92 2.63 -7.23
N LEU A 59 12.94 1.72 -7.22
CA LEU A 59 11.72 1.86 -8.01
C LEU A 59 10.81 2.97 -7.49
N HIS A 60 11.00 3.37 -6.24
CA HIS A 60 10.23 4.45 -5.62
C HIS A 60 10.99 5.78 -5.74
N PRO A 61 10.36 6.87 -6.19
CA PRO A 61 10.99 8.18 -6.20
C PRO A 61 11.58 8.61 -4.85
N MET A 62 10.96 8.20 -3.74
CA MET A 62 11.53 8.43 -2.40
C MET A 62 12.75 7.56 -2.09
N ASN A 63 13.12 6.65 -2.98
CA ASN A 63 14.33 5.82 -2.94
C ASN A 63 14.48 5.00 -1.65
N ARG A 64 13.38 4.50 -1.12
CA ARG A 64 13.35 3.63 0.05
C ARG A 64 12.08 2.79 0.08
N LEU A 65 12.10 1.74 0.88
CA LEU A 65 10.91 0.97 1.21
C LEU A 65 10.11 1.73 2.29
N ALA A 66 8.81 1.51 2.32
CA ALA A 66 7.97 1.99 3.41
C ALA A 66 8.21 1.15 4.67
N THR A 67 8.01 1.75 5.83
CA THR A 67 7.93 0.98 7.07
C THR A 67 6.49 0.49 7.28
N PRO A 68 6.28 -0.65 7.99
CA PRO A 68 4.93 -1.10 8.35
C PRO A 68 4.13 -0.03 9.09
N GLU A 69 4.79 0.76 9.95
CA GLU A 69 4.18 1.83 10.74
C GLU A 69 3.63 2.95 9.86
N GLU A 70 4.32 3.31 8.78
CA GLU A 70 3.84 4.33 7.84
C GLU A 70 2.53 3.92 7.19
N ILE A 71 2.42 2.65 6.81
CA ILE A 71 1.19 2.11 6.22
C ILE A 71 0.09 1.99 7.28
N ALA A 72 0.45 1.53 8.49
CA ALA A 72 -0.48 1.42 9.60
C ALA A 72 -1.09 2.78 9.99
N ARG A 73 -0.28 3.84 10.03
CA ARG A 73 -0.78 5.19 10.31
C ARG A 73 -1.77 5.67 9.25
N SER A 74 -1.51 5.37 8.00
CA SER A 74 -2.44 5.70 6.91
C SER A 74 -3.77 4.93 7.05
N ALA A 75 -3.70 3.65 7.43
CA ALA A 75 -4.89 2.84 7.68
C ALA A 75 -5.70 3.39 8.86
N VAL A 76 -5.04 3.79 9.94
CA VAL A 76 -5.70 4.41 11.10
C VAL A 76 -6.39 5.72 10.71
N PHE A 77 -5.75 6.57 9.92
CA PHE A 77 -6.37 7.80 9.42
C PHE A 77 -7.65 7.52 8.64
N VAL A 78 -7.61 6.61 7.67
CA VAL A 78 -8.78 6.28 6.84
C VAL A 78 -9.91 5.68 7.67
N ALA A 79 -9.59 4.92 8.71
CA ALA A 79 -10.57 4.30 9.59
C ALA A 79 -11.13 5.27 10.65
N SER A 80 -10.47 6.40 10.88
CA SER A 80 -10.82 7.35 11.94
C SER A 80 -11.88 8.36 11.50
N ASP A 81 -12.38 9.12 12.46
CA ASP A 81 -13.32 10.22 12.22
C ASP A 81 -12.67 11.39 11.46
N ASP A 82 -11.34 11.49 11.45
CA ASP A 82 -10.63 12.48 10.64
C ASP A 82 -10.89 12.27 9.13
N ALA A 83 -11.26 11.06 8.73
CA ALA A 83 -11.64 10.72 7.37
C ALA A 83 -13.18 10.56 7.22
N SER A 84 -13.96 11.21 8.05
CA SER A 84 -15.42 11.00 8.14
C SER A 84 -16.19 11.28 6.84
N PHE A 85 -15.66 12.10 5.95
CA PHE A 85 -16.28 12.40 4.66
C PHE A 85 -15.64 11.63 3.49
N MET A 86 -14.76 10.66 3.78
CA MET A 86 -14.10 9.83 2.78
C MET A 86 -14.81 8.50 2.62
N THR A 87 -15.37 8.25 1.44
CA THR A 87 -15.85 6.92 1.02
C THR A 87 -15.63 6.76 -0.48
N GLY A 88 -15.31 5.56 -0.92
CA GLY A 88 -14.97 5.27 -2.32
C GLY A 88 -13.61 5.81 -2.75
N ALA A 89 -12.82 6.33 -1.84
CA ALA A 89 -11.51 6.90 -2.15
C ALA A 89 -10.42 5.83 -2.27
N GLU A 90 -9.41 6.16 -3.07
CA GLU A 90 -8.16 5.39 -3.17
C GLU A 90 -7.06 6.18 -2.47
N LEU A 91 -6.50 5.63 -1.40
CA LEU A 91 -5.37 6.23 -0.71
C LEU A 91 -4.08 5.53 -1.13
N VAL A 92 -3.29 6.21 -1.95
CA VAL A 92 -2.01 5.69 -2.44
C VAL A 92 -0.91 6.13 -1.47
N VAL A 93 -0.16 5.15 -0.94
CA VAL A 93 0.95 5.37 0.01
C VAL A 93 2.15 4.56 -0.48
N ASP A 94 2.79 5.03 -1.55
CA ASP A 94 3.73 4.22 -2.33
C ASP A 94 5.06 4.93 -2.64
N GLY A 95 5.39 5.99 -1.93
CA GLY A 95 6.64 6.71 -2.14
C GLY A 95 6.82 7.27 -3.55
N GLY A 96 5.72 7.51 -4.27
CA GLY A 96 5.70 8.03 -5.62
C GLY A 96 5.78 6.97 -6.73
N TYR A 97 5.72 5.69 -6.38
CA TYR A 97 5.87 4.58 -7.35
C TYR A 97 4.91 4.70 -8.53
N THR A 98 3.65 5.08 -8.31
CA THR A 98 2.63 5.20 -9.37
C THR A 98 2.43 6.63 -9.87
N ALA A 99 3.21 7.59 -9.39
CA ALA A 99 3.05 9.00 -9.76
C ALA A 99 3.70 9.36 -11.10
N ARG A 100 4.39 8.43 -11.73
CA ARG A 100 5.13 8.61 -12.99
C ARG A 100 4.59 7.74 -14.11
#